data_89f1425fb52863d471ddab0e16d7b64d
#
_entry.id   89f1425fb52863d471ddab0e16d7b64d
#
_cell.length_a   1.000
_cell.length_b   1.000
_cell.length_c   1.000
_cell.angle_alpha   90.00
_cell.angle_beta   90.00
_cell.angle_gamma   90.00
#
_symmetry.space_group_name_H-M   'P 1'
#
loop_
_entity.id
_entity.type
_entity.pdbx_description
1 polymer ?
#
loop_
_entity_poly.entity_id
_entity_poly.type
_entity_poly.pdbx_seq_one_letter_code
_entity_poly.pdbx_strand_id
1 'polypeptide(L)'
;MERHPAFDPSEYRNWTADPALVREYRSRIAGDPLRAALVDRLESAALLGLYRDLVVTRLQDIGLKRWVRQGVISKAWLGIGEEAVTVGCVAALDRGRDVVIPMIRNAGACHMMGLPLEQGFTSYLGTADSPSGGRDFHYGDIARGVIQPVSHMGTTVTIAAGAALAFSNRREERVAMTWTGDGATRTAAFHEGMVFASRLRVPLIVVIQNNQVALGTTLEQHGAARPEDMPAAYGIEPLTCDGNNVLDMYAAAALARERCIEGEGPAVVVAETFRMGGHATHDEREARDTFPAELFVHWGRRDPVGLFEAWLVDEGIPAESLSGVEASADRAVREAADRALSSRDRPPEPDWALYEGFSEGGALHGLERRLAAPGPPIILAPR
;
A
#
# COMPACT_ATOMS: atom_id res chain seq x y z
N MET A 1 -10.02 -18.30 5.86
CA MET A 1 -8.59 -18.13 6.27
C MET A 1 -8.40 -18.52 7.74
N GLU A 2 -7.29 -19.24 8.08
CA GLU A 2 -6.93 -19.53 9.45
C GLU A 2 -6.73 -18.25 10.26
N ARG A 3 -7.29 -18.20 11.47
CA ARG A 3 -7.14 -17.08 12.38
C ARG A 3 -6.00 -17.36 13.38
N HIS A 4 -5.22 -16.33 13.66
CA HIS A 4 -4.07 -16.39 14.56
C HIS A 4 -4.37 -15.61 15.86
N PRO A 5 -5.05 -16.21 16.87
CA PRO A 5 -5.58 -15.48 18.04
C PRO A 5 -4.55 -14.68 18.83
N ALA A 6 -3.27 -15.05 18.71
CA ALA A 6 -2.17 -14.33 19.35
C ALA A 6 -1.73 -13.08 18.56
N PHE A 7 -2.03 -12.97 17.27
CA PHE A 7 -1.47 -11.96 16.37
C PHE A 7 -2.54 -11.14 15.65
N ASP A 8 -3.67 -11.76 15.30
CA ASP A 8 -4.82 -11.06 14.73
C ASP A 8 -5.43 -10.08 15.74
N PRO A 9 -6.12 -9.03 15.27
CA PRO A 9 -7.01 -8.23 16.10
C PRO A 9 -8.01 -9.10 16.88
N SER A 10 -8.39 -8.66 18.07
CA SER A 10 -9.32 -9.43 18.91
C SER A 10 -10.65 -9.72 18.24
N GLU A 11 -11.11 -8.80 17.40
CA GLU A 11 -12.37 -8.88 16.65
C GLU A 11 -12.33 -9.97 15.57
N TYR A 12 -11.15 -10.35 15.11
CA TYR A 12 -10.98 -11.39 14.08
C TYR A 12 -10.88 -12.82 14.64
N ARG A 13 -10.71 -12.99 15.94
CA ARG A 13 -10.50 -14.33 16.55
C ARG A 13 -11.60 -15.33 16.23
N ASN A 14 -12.85 -14.89 16.33
CA ASN A 14 -14.04 -15.70 16.08
C ASN A 14 -14.85 -15.07 14.93
N TRP A 15 -14.17 -14.52 13.95
CA TRP A 15 -14.81 -13.84 12.85
C TRP A 15 -15.63 -14.82 12.01
N THR A 16 -16.86 -14.43 11.71
CA THR A 16 -17.75 -15.12 10.78
C THR A 16 -18.38 -14.12 9.86
N ALA A 17 -18.62 -14.53 8.62
CA ALA A 17 -19.25 -13.67 7.64
C ALA A 17 -20.66 -13.25 8.09
N ASP A 18 -20.90 -11.94 8.11
CA ASP A 18 -22.27 -11.41 8.27
C ASP A 18 -22.93 -11.37 6.89
N PRO A 19 -24.03 -12.10 6.67
CA PRO A 19 -24.70 -12.10 5.38
C PRO A 19 -25.17 -10.72 4.90
N ALA A 20 -25.42 -9.77 5.83
CA ALA A 20 -25.78 -8.42 5.46
C ALA A 20 -24.59 -7.67 4.88
N LEU A 21 -23.38 -7.82 5.47
CA LEU A 21 -22.15 -7.23 4.97
C LEU A 21 -21.71 -7.85 3.64
N VAL A 22 -21.88 -9.15 3.44
CA VAL A 22 -21.60 -9.79 2.14
C VAL A 22 -22.53 -9.27 1.04
N ARG A 23 -23.83 -9.04 1.37
CA ARG A 23 -24.75 -8.38 0.42
C ARG A 23 -24.35 -6.93 0.15
N GLU A 24 -23.93 -6.17 1.16
CA GLU A 24 -23.43 -4.80 1.00
C GLU A 24 -22.18 -4.80 0.10
N TYR A 25 -21.24 -5.70 0.35
CA TYR A 25 -20.03 -5.91 -0.45
C TYR A 25 -20.37 -6.09 -1.95
N ARG A 26 -21.34 -6.96 -2.26
CA ARG A 26 -21.82 -7.20 -3.63
C ARG A 26 -22.54 -5.98 -4.20
N SER A 27 -23.46 -5.36 -3.45
CA SER A 27 -24.27 -4.25 -3.92
C SER A 27 -23.44 -3.00 -4.22
N ARG A 28 -22.31 -2.82 -3.55
CA ARG A 28 -21.38 -1.71 -3.78
C ARG A 28 -20.84 -1.72 -5.21
N ILE A 29 -20.49 -2.90 -5.71
CA ILE A 29 -20.02 -3.07 -7.10
C ILE A 29 -21.18 -2.94 -8.09
N ALA A 30 -22.27 -3.66 -7.83
CA ALA A 30 -23.44 -3.68 -8.73
C ALA A 30 -24.14 -2.30 -8.85
N GLY A 31 -23.96 -1.41 -7.88
CA GLY A 31 -24.53 -0.06 -7.90
C GLY A 31 -23.84 0.91 -8.85
N ASP A 32 -22.66 0.57 -9.37
CA ASP A 32 -21.90 1.37 -10.33
C ASP A 32 -21.61 0.54 -11.59
N PRO A 33 -22.27 0.82 -12.73
CA PRO A 33 -22.12 0.04 -13.96
C PRO A 33 -20.68 -0.02 -14.50
N LEU A 34 -19.88 1.03 -14.30
CA LEU A 34 -18.49 1.04 -14.76
C LEU A 34 -17.63 0.11 -13.90
N ARG A 35 -17.84 0.14 -12.58
CA ARG A 35 -17.15 -0.77 -11.66
C ARG A 35 -17.58 -2.22 -11.87
N ALA A 36 -18.88 -2.47 -12.04
CA ALA A 36 -19.40 -3.79 -12.34
C ALA A 36 -18.75 -4.37 -13.61
N ALA A 37 -18.71 -3.60 -14.70
CA ALA A 37 -18.10 -4.04 -15.95
C ALA A 37 -16.60 -4.36 -15.84
N LEU A 38 -15.87 -3.72 -14.94
CA LEU A 38 -14.46 -4.01 -14.67
C LEU A 38 -14.30 -5.31 -13.87
N VAL A 39 -15.15 -5.50 -12.86
CA VAL A 39 -15.13 -6.69 -12.01
C VAL A 39 -15.58 -7.93 -12.78
N ASP A 40 -16.60 -7.81 -13.62
CA ASP A 40 -17.15 -8.91 -14.45
C ASP A 40 -16.13 -9.48 -15.45
N ARG A 41 -15.05 -8.74 -15.75
CA ARG A 41 -13.94 -9.22 -16.59
C ARG A 41 -12.93 -10.07 -15.83
N LEU A 42 -13.02 -10.12 -14.50
CA LEU A 42 -12.09 -10.90 -13.68
C LEU A 42 -12.46 -12.38 -13.74
N GLU A 43 -11.63 -13.16 -14.39
CA GLU A 43 -11.77 -14.61 -14.41
C GLU A 43 -11.44 -15.21 -13.03
N SER A 44 -11.89 -16.44 -12.78
CA SER A 44 -11.64 -17.16 -11.51
C SER A 44 -10.17 -17.19 -11.10
N ALA A 45 -9.24 -17.28 -12.06
CA ALA A 45 -7.81 -17.26 -11.80
C ALA A 45 -7.34 -15.90 -11.24
N ALA A 46 -7.88 -14.79 -11.76
CA ALA A 46 -7.60 -13.45 -11.27
C ALA A 46 -8.19 -13.22 -9.86
N LEU A 47 -9.42 -13.70 -9.62
CA LEU A 47 -10.06 -13.63 -8.31
C LEU A 47 -9.28 -14.42 -7.24
N LEU A 48 -8.83 -15.63 -7.56
CA LEU A 48 -7.95 -16.43 -6.70
C LEU A 48 -6.59 -15.76 -6.50
N GLY A 49 -6.09 -15.04 -7.51
CA GLY A 49 -4.89 -14.19 -7.40
C GLY A 49 -5.05 -13.08 -6.39
N LEU A 50 -6.17 -12.34 -6.43
CA LEU A 50 -6.51 -11.31 -5.45
C LEU A 50 -6.61 -11.90 -4.03
N TYR A 51 -7.25 -13.06 -3.88
CA TYR A 51 -7.35 -13.74 -2.60
C TYR A 51 -5.97 -14.13 -2.06
N ARG A 52 -5.13 -14.73 -2.91
CA ARG A 52 -3.74 -15.04 -2.54
C ARG A 52 -2.99 -13.80 -2.05
N ASP A 53 -3.10 -12.69 -2.77
CA ASP A 53 -2.34 -11.48 -2.45
C ASP A 53 -2.85 -10.83 -1.15
N LEU A 54 -4.15 -10.90 -0.86
CA LEU A 54 -4.71 -10.53 0.46
C LEU A 54 -4.17 -11.40 1.58
N VAL A 55 -4.20 -12.72 1.40
CA VAL A 55 -3.71 -13.68 2.41
C VAL A 55 -2.22 -13.51 2.65
N VAL A 56 -1.40 -13.38 1.60
CA VAL A 56 0.05 -13.15 1.72
C VAL A 56 0.33 -11.84 2.47
N THR A 57 -0.37 -10.75 2.13
CA THR A 57 -0.21 -9.45 2.81
C THR A 57 -0.52 -9.58 4.31
N ARG A 58 -1.63 -10.22 4.68
CA ARG A 58 -1.99 -10.48 6.08
C ARG A 58 -0.96 -11.34 6.80
N LEU A 59 -0.53 -12.43 6.19
CA LEU A 59 0.42 -13.37 6.81
C LEU A 59 1.82 -12.77 6.98
N GLN A 60 2.26 -11.90 6.06
CA GLN A 60 3.50 -11.14 6.21
C GLN A 60 3.45 -10.25 7.46
N ASP A 61 2.36 -9.51 7.66
CA ASP A 61 2.16 -8.68 8.85
C ASP A 61 2.11 -9.50 10.14
N ILE A 62 1.42 -10.64 10.12
CA ILE A 62 1.40 -11.61 11.24
C ILE A 62 2.80 -12.12 11.53
N GLY A 63 3.60 -12.41 10.51
CA GLY A 63 5.00 -12.82 10.63
C GLY A 63 5.85 -11.78 11.34
N LEU A 64 5.75 -10.51 10.93
CA LEU A 64 6.44 -9.39 11.59
C LEU A 64 5.96 -9.19 13.03
N LYS A 65 4.67 -9.29 13.30
CA LYS A 65 4.11 -9.19 14.65
C LYS A 65 4.59 -10.33 15.56
N ARG A 66 4.73 -11.53 15.00
CA ARG A 66 5.33 -12.68 15.69
C ARG A 66 6.77 -12.37 16.08
N TRP A 67 7.58 -11.82 15.18
CA TRP A 67 8.95 -11.43 15.45
C TRP A 67 9.08 -10.36 16.53
N VAL A 68 8.18 -9.37 16.54
CA VAL A 68 8.12 -8.38 17.64
C VAL A 68 7.87 -9.06 18.99
N ARG A 69 6.89 -9.97 19.06
CA ARG A 69 6.58 -10.69 20.31
C ARG A 69 7.67 -11.65 20.77
N GLN A 70 8.45 -12.17 19.84
CA GLN A 70 9.62 -13.03 20.12
C GLN A 70 10.88 -12.21 20.41
N GLY A 71 10.86 -10.88 20.33
CA GLY A 71 12.03 -10.04 20.55
C GLY A 71 13.07 -10.12 19.42
N VAL A 72 12.68 -10.59 18.23
CA VAL A 72 13.55 -10.62 17.05
C VAL A 72 13.74 -9.21 16.50
N ILE A 73 12.67 -8.43 16.46
CA ILE A 73 12.66 -7.02 16.09
C ILE A 73 11.92 -6.21 17.16
N SER A 74 12.21 -4.91 17.26
CA SER A 74 11.64 -4.05 18.30
C SER A 74 10.21 -3.61 18.00
N LYS A 75 9.88 -3.36 16.75
CA LYS A 75 8.57 -2.85 16.29
C LYS A 75 8.38 -3.07 14.80
N ALA A 76 7.13 -3.04 14.35
CA ALA A 76 6.74 -3.06 12.94
C ALA A 76 5.51 -2.18 12.71
N TRP A 77 5.35 -1.69 11.50
CA TRP A 77 4.16 -0.95 11.03
C TRP A 77 3.36 -1.89 10.13
N LEU A 78 2.14 -2.19 10.53
CA LEU A 78 1.30 -3.20 9.90
C LEU A 78 0.08 -2.57 9.24
N GLY A 79 -0.40 -3.20 8.18
CA GLY A 79 -1.60 -2.80 7.44
C GLY A 79 -2.81 -3.71 7.69
N ILE A 80 -2.85 -4.42 8.82
CA ILE A 80 -3.96 -5.32 9.16
C ILE A 80 -5.29 -4.53 9.22
N GLY A 81 -6.27 -4.97 8.43
CA GLY A 81 -7.55 -4.32 8.22
C GLY A 81 -7.60 -3.43 6.96
N GLU A 82 -6.44 -3.10 6.37
CA GLU A 82 -6.29 -2.22 5.22
C GLU A 82 -5.74 -2.97 3.97
N GLU A 83 -5.68 -4.31 4.00
CA GLU A 83 -5.09 -5.13 2.92
C GLU A 83 -5.76 -4.91 1.58
N ALA A 84 -7.10 -4.76 1.57
CA ALA A 84 -7.85 -4.59 0.34
C ALA A 84 -7.50 -3.28 -0.39
N VAL A 85 -7.15 -2.21 0.36
CA VAL A 85 -6.68 -0.95 -0.23
C VAL A 85 -5.39 -1.17 -1.01
N THR A 86 -4.45 -1.91 -0.43
CA THR A 86 -3.18 -2.21 -1.10
C THR A 86 -3.38 -3.13 -2.30
N VAL A 87 -4.03 -4.26 -2.07
CA VAL A 87 -4.15 -5.34 -3.06
C VAL A 87 -5.01 -4.92 -4.24
N GLY A 88 -6.18 -4.33 -4.00
CA GLY A 88 -7.05 -3.87 -5.07
C GLY A 88 -6.38 -2.83 -5.97
N CYS A 89 -5.71 -1.85 -5.34
CA CYS A 89 -5.01 -0.82 -6.11
C CYS A 89 -3.90 -1.38 -7.00
N VAL A 90 -3.01 -2.22 -6.46
CA VAL A 90 -1.89 -2.77 -7.24
C VAL A 90 -2.36 -3.74 -8.32
N ALA A 91 -3.45 -4.47 -8.08
CA ALA A 91 -4.03 -5.38 -9.06
C ALA A 91 -4.52 -4.67 -10.33
N ALA A 92 -4.88 -3.39 -10.23
CA ALA A 92 -5.33 -2.55 -11.35
C ALA A 92 -4.18 -1.97 -12.20
N LEU A 93 -2.93 -2.11 -11.76
CA LEU A 93 -1.76 -1.55 -12.45
C LEU A 93 -1.20 -2.52 -13.49
N ASP A 94 -0.55 -1.94 -14.51
CA ASP A 94 0.40 -2.67 -15.36
C ASP A 94 1.74 -2.80 -14.62
N ARG A 95 1.88 -3.92 -13.88
CA ARG A 95 3.04 -4.19 -13.01
C ARG A 95 4.39 -4.27 -13.74
N GLY A 96 4.38 -4.38 -15.08
CA GLY A 96 5.59 -4.32 -15.90
C GLY A 96 5.99 -2.90 -16.30
N ARG A 97 5.12 -1.92 -16.11
CA ARG A 97 5.30 -0.54 -16.61
C ARG A 97 5.08 0.53 -15.54
N ASP A 98 4.00 0.40 -14.76
CA ASP A 98 3.62 1.39 -13.74
C ASP A 98 4.56 1.37 -12.54
N VAL A 99 4.54 2.44 -11.76
CA VAL A 99 5.43 2.61 -10.60
C VAL A 99 4.61 2.87 -9.35
N VAL A 100 5.02 2.27 -8.24
CA VAL A 100 4.41 2.49 -6.93
C VAL A 100 5.39 3.08 -5.93
N ILE A 101 4.88 3.93 -5.04
CA ILE A 101 5.58 4.44 -3.86
C ILE A 101 4.68 4.12 -2.66
N PRO A 102 4.76 2.92 -2.09
CA PRO A 102 3.86 2.50 -1.01
C PRO A 102 4.25 3.17 0.31
N MET A 103 3.29 3.36 1.23
CA MET A 103 3.62 3.57 2.64
C MET A 103 4.21 2.28 3.23
N ILE A 104 4.89 2.38 4.36
CA ILE A 104 5.45 1.21 5.07
C ILE A 104 4.38 0.14 5.36
N ARG A 105 3.14 0.53 5.69
CA ARG A 105 2.03 -0.39 5.95
C ARG A 105 1.42 -1.03 4.70
N ASN A 106 1.75 -0.51 3.51
CA ASN A 106 1.35 -1.09 2.24
C ASN A 106 2.43 -2.05 1.69
N ALA A 107 3.14 -2.76 2.56
CA ALA A 107 4.21 -3.68 2.18
C ALA A 107 3.75 -4.76 1.17
N GLY A 108 2.46 -5.11 1.17
CA GLY A 108 1.84 -5.96 0.15
C GLY A 108 2.09 -5.48 -1.28
N ALA A 109 2.18 -4.16 -1.51
CA ALA A 109 2.50 -3.63 -2.83
C ALA A 109 3.88 -4.10 -3.33
N CYS A 110 4.86 -4.24 -2.45
CA CYS A 110 6.20 -4.66 -2.83
C CYS A 110 6.22 -6.07 -3.42
N HIS A 111 5.61 -7.05 -2.74
CA HIS A 111 5.58 -8.41 -3.27
C HIS A 111 4.72 -8.54 -4.53
N MET A 112 3.61 -7.82 -4.61
CA MET A 112 2.75 -7.81 -5.80
C MET A 112 3.48 -7.21 -7.03
N MET A 113 4.38 -6.24 -6.83
CA MET A 113 5.27 -5.71 -7.85
C MET A 113 6.47 -6.61 -8.14
N GLY A 114 6.56 -7.78 -7.50
CA GLY A 114 7.56 -8.80 -7.77
C GLY A 114 8.82 -8.74 -6.90
N LEU A 115 8.85 -7.95 -5.82
CA LEU A 115 9.93 -8.03 -4.85
C LEU A 115 9.79 -9.32 -4.03
N PRO A 116 10.91 -10.02 -3.73
CA PRO A 116 10.87 -11.20 -2.87
C PRO A 116 10.30 -10.89 -1.49
N LEU A 117 9.39 -11.74 -0.99
CA LEU A 117 8.83 -11.61 0.37
C LEU A 117 9.89 -11.52 1.46
N GLU A 118 11.02 -12.21 1.26
CA GLU A 118 12.17 -12.21 2.15
C GLU A 118 12.71 -10.79 2.40
N GLN A 119 12.69 -9.91 1.38
CA GLN A 119 13.16 -8.52 1.51
C GLN A 119 12.33 -7.72 2.52
N GLY A 120 11.02 -7.98 2.60
CA GLY A 120 10.16 -7.38 3.61
C GLY A 120 10.54 -7.74 5.03
N PHE A 121 11.10 -8.93 5.25
CA PHE A 121 11.59 -9.40 6.55
C PHE A 121 13.02 -8.93 6.82
N THR A 122 13.94 -9.09 5.88
CA THR A 122 15.35 -8.69 6.06
C THR A 122 15.51 -7.20 6.29
N SER A 123 14.64 -6.36 5.70
CA SER A 123 14.64 -4.92 5.93
C SER A 123 14.46 -4.56 7.41
N TYR A 124 13.58 -5.27 8.12
CA TYR A 124 13.39 -5.08 9.56
C TYR A 124 14.52 -5.63 10.43
N LEU A 125 15.31 -6.58 9.93
CA LEU A 125 16.47 -7.11 10.67
C LEU A 125 17.68 -6.17 10.63
N GLY A 126 17.77 -5.30 9.63
CA GLY A 126 18.90 -4.39 9.46
C GLY A 126 20.22 -5.13 9.20
N THR A 127 20.18 -6.27 8.49
CA THR A 127 21.37 -7.07 8.17
C THR A 127 22.01 -6.61 6.85
N ALA A 128 23.24 -7.09 6.58
CA ALA A 128 23.92 -6.82 5.33
C ALA A 128 23.14 -7.29 4.10
N ASP A 129 22.30 -8.32 4.24
CA ASP A 129 21.46 -8.86 3.17
C ASP A 129 20.16 -8.09 2.97
N SER A 130 19.85 -7.09 3.82
CA SER A 130 18.68 -6.27 3.61
C SER A 130 18.82 -5.41 2.35
N PRO A 131 17.72 -5.02 1.69
CA PRO A 131 17.80 -4.21 0.47
C PRO A 131 18.55 -2.89 0.63
N SER A 132 18.56 -2.32 1.85
CA SER A 132 19.31 -1.11 2.18
C SER A 132 20.72 -1.39 2.72
N GLY A 133 21.16 -2.65 2.78
CA GLY A 133 22.41 -3.05 3.43
C GLY A 133 22.43 -2.72 4.92
N GLY A 134 21.28 -2.79 5.60
CA GLY A 134 21.14 -2.53 7.03
C GLY A 134 20.95 -1.07 7.44
N ARG A 135 20.88 -0.14 6.50
CA ARG A 135 20.77 1.30 6.79
C ARG A 135 19.36 1.75 7.14
N ASP A 136 18.35 1.15 6.52
CA ASP A 136 16.94 1.52 6.66
C ASP A 136 16.05 0.29 6.51
N PHE A 137 14.92 0.29 7.16
CA PHE A 137 13.90 -0.74 6.98
C PHE A 137 12.94 -0.46 5.82
N HIS A 138 12.94 0.76 5.27
CA HIS A 138 12.26 1.02 4.00
C HIS A 138 13.05 0.41 2.85
N TYR A 139 12.35 -0.13 1.88
CA TYR A 139 12.97 -0.78 0.73
C TYR A 139 12.16 -0.56 -0.54
N GLY A 140 12.84 -0.70 -1.66
CA GLY A 140 12.27 -0.61 -2.99
C GLY A 140 13.23 -1.18 -4.02
N ASP A 141 12.74 -1.35 -5.22
CA ASP A 141 13.51 -1.76 -6.39
C ASP A 141 12.92 -1.07 -7.62
N ILE A 142 13.61 -0.05 -8.10
CA ILE A 142 13.14 0.75 -9.24
C ILE A 142 13.05 -0.09 -10.53
N ALA A 143 13.84 -1.14 -10.67
CA ALA A 143 13.75 -2.04 -11.81
C ALA A 143 12.45 -2.85 -11.82
N ARG A 144 11.83 -3.00 -10.65
CA ARG A 144 10.50 -3.63 -10.47
C ARG A 144 9.38 -2.60 -10.29
N GLY A 145 9.66 -1.33 -10.54
CA GLY A 145 8.66 -0.26 -10.41
C GLY A 145 8.31 0.10 -8.96
N VAL A 146 9.15 -0.21 -7.98
CA VAL A 146 8.93 0.18 -6.59
C VAL A 146 9.95 1.24 -6.18
N ILE A 147 9.50 2.47 -5.97
CA ILE A 147 10.32 3.52 -5.38
C ILE A 147 10.22 3.36 -3.85
N GLN A 148 11.38 3.36 -3.20
CA GLN A 148 11.46 3.26 -1.74
C GLN A 148 10.66 4.38 -1.07
N PRO A 149 9.78 4.06 -0.11
CA PRO A 149 9.06 5.06 0.67
C PRO A 149 10.00 5.83 1.61
N VAL A 150 9.47 6.93 2.15
CA VAL A 150 10.12 7.73 3.18
C VAL A 150 9.17 7.91 4.36
N SER A 151 9.71 8.09 5.57
CA SER A 151 8.89 8.27 6.78
C SER A 151 8.19 9.63 6.86
N HIS A 152 8.58 10.61 6.05
CA HIS A 152 7.98 11.95 6.04
C HIS A 152 6.59 11.89 5.41
N MET A 153 5.58 12.15 6.23
CA MET A 153 4.18 12.09 5.80
C MET A 153 3.88 13.07 4.65
N GLY A 154 3.14 12.59 3.65
CA GLY A 154 2.77 13.38 2.48
C GLY A 154 3.86 13.54 1.41
N THR A 155 5.14 13.35 1.73
CA THR A 155 6.27 13.55 0.80
C THR A 155 6.24 12.55 -0.38
N THR A 156 5.69 11.37 -0.18
CA THR A 156 5.55 10.38 -1.27
C THR A 156 4.71 10.92 -2.44
N VAL A 157 3.78 11.84 -2.18
CA VAL A 157 2.96 12.48 -3.22
C VAL A 157 3.85 13.34 -4.14
N THR A 158 4.76 14.14 -3.57
CA THR A 158 5.72 14.95 -4.37
C THR A 158 6.69 14.08 -5.16
N ILE A 159 7.18 12.98 -4.57
CA ILE A 159 8.06 12.04 -5.25
C ILE A 159 7.32 11.38 -6.42
N ALA A 160 6.10 10.90 -6.17
CA ALA A 160 5.27 10.26 -7.20
C ALA A 160 4.90 11.23 -8.33
N ALA A 161 4.60 12.49 -8.01
CA ALA A 161 4.35 13.53 -8.99
C ALA A 161 5.57 13.76 -9.91
N GLY A 162 6.79 13.71 -9.34
CA GLY A 162 8.03 13.78 -10.12
C GLY A 162 8.21 12.59 -11.06
N ALA A 163 7.93 11.37 -10.60
CA ALA A 163 7.96 10.17 -11.44
C ALA A 163 6.91 10.27 -12.58
N ALA A 164 5.68 10.66 -12.24
CA ALA A 164 4.62 10.85 -13.22
C ALA A 164 4.95 11.92 -14.26
N LEU A 165 5.60 13.02 -13.84
CA LEU A 165 6.10 14.05 -14.77
C LEU A 165 7.12 13.48 -15.77
N ALA A 166 8.01 12.60 -15.30
CA ALA A 166 8.96 11.95 -16.19
C ALA A 166 8.27 11.08 -17.27
N PHE A 167 7.17 10.40 -16.91
CA PHE A 167 6.36 9.64 -17.87
C PHE A 167 5.67 10.54 -18.88
N SER A 168 5.05 11.64 -18.43
CA SER A 168 4.46 12.64 -19.33
C SER A 168 5.48 13.20 -20.30
N ASN A 169 6.66 13.60 -19.84
CA ASN A 169 7.71 14.17 -20.67
C ASN A 169 8.24 13.15 -21.72
N ARG A 170 8.21 11.86 -21.40
CA ARG A 170 8.62 10.79 -22.31
C ARG A 170 7.47 10.27 -23.18
N ARG A 171 6.24 10.77 -22.95
CA ARG A 171 5.02 10.29 -23.61
C ARG A 171 4.79 8.80 -23.42
N GLU A 172 5.08 8.31 -22.22
CA GLU A 172 4.87 6.91 -21.84
C GLU A 172 3.46 6.75 -21.26
N GLU A 173 2.75 5.72 -21.69
CA GLU A 173 1.46 5.31 -21.11
C GLU A 173 1.69 4.56 -19.79
N ARG A 174 2.06 5.30 -18.76
CA ARG A 174 2.41 4.82 -17.44
C ARG A 174 1.85 5.74 -16.38
N VAL A 175 1.58 5.17 -15.22
CA VAL A 175 1.17 5.94 -14.04
C VAL A 175 2.15 5.74 -12.89
N ALA A 176 2.23 6.75 -12.02
CA ALA A 176 2.80 6.60 -10.69
C ALA A 176 1.66 6.54 -9.68
N MET A 177 1.72 5.59 -8.74
CA MET A 177 0.72 5.47 -7.67
C MET A 177 1.40 5.59 -6.31
N THR A 178 0.76 6.29 -5.39
CA THR A 178 1.19 6.39 -3.99
C THR A 178 0.01 6.34 -3.04
N TRP A 179 0.27 5.91 -1.81
CA TRP A 179 -0.71 5.90 -0.73
C TRP A 179 -0.36 6.94 0.33
N THR A 180 -1.37 7.47 0.97
CA THR A 180 -1.24 8.38 2.09
C THR A 180 -2.39 8.18 3.07
N GLY A 181 -2.16 8.38 4.37
CA GLY A 181 -3.23 8.34 5.37
C GLY A 181 -3.99 9.67 5.45
N ASP A 182 -5.16 9.64 6.06
CA ASP A 182 -5.99 10.82 6.34
C ASP A 182 -5.23 11.94 7.08
N GLY A 183 -4.44 11.59 8.11
CA GLY A 183 -3.61 12.57 8.82
C GLY A 183 -2.51 13.20 7.95
N ALA A 184 -1.92 12.44 7.03
CA ALA A 184 -0.87 12.94 6.14
C ALA A 184 -1.40 13.95 5.12
N THR A 185 -2.69 13.95 4.81
CA THR A 185 -3.32 14.96 3.93
C THR A 185 -3.27 16.36 4.52
N ARG A 186 -2.90 16.52 5.81
CA ARG A 186 -2.78 17.82 6.49
C ARG A 186 -1.38 18.42 6.39
N THR A 187 -0.43 17.74 5.74
CA THR A 187 0.95 18.21 5.61
C THR A 187 1.12 19.14 4.42
N ALA A 188 2.05 20.09 4.53
CA ALA A 188 2.40 20.97 3.41
C ALA A 188 2.87 20.16 2.18
N ALA A 189 3.68 19.11 2.39
CA ALA A 189 4.19 18.27 1.32
C ALA A 189 3.07 17.62 0.48
N PHE A 190 1.96 17.17 1.12
CA PHE A 190 0.80 16.66 0.42
C PHE A 190 0.19 17.74 -0.49
N HIS A 191 -0.09 18.93 0.08
CA HIS A 191 -0.72 20.03 -0.66
C HIS A 191 0.13 20.52 -1.82
N GLU A 192 1.43 20.70 -1.62
CA GLU A 192 2.36 21.11 -2.68
C GLU A 192 2.45 20.06 -3.79
N GLY A 193 2.53 18.79 -3.43
CA GLY A 193 2.53 17.68 -4.38
C GLY A 193 1.26 17.63 -5.22
N MET A 194 0.09 17.80 -4.60
CA MET A 194 -1.20 17.83 -5.29
C MET A 194 -1.34 19.04 -6.22
N VAL A 195 -0.94 20.24 -5.78
CA VAL A 195 -0.96 21.46 -6.64
C VAL A 195 -0.05 21.27 -7.84
N PHE A 196 1.16 20.75 -7.62
CA PHE A 196 2.10 20.46 -8.70
C PHE A 196 1.54 19.44 -9.70
N ALA A 197 1.02 18.32 -9.20
CA ALA A 197 0.47 17.25 -10.02
C ALA A 197 -0.73 17.73 -10.86
N SER A 198 -1.65 18.45 -10.24
CA SER A 198 -2.86 18.97 -10.89
C SER A 198 -2.52 20.04 -11.93
N ARG A 199 -1.62 20.97 -11.58
CA ARG A 199 -1.24 22.05 -12.51
C ARG A 199 -0.55 21.53 -13.77
N LEU A 200 0.26 20.48 -13.63
CA LEU A 200 0.97 19.85 -14.76
C LEU A 200 0.20 18.69 -15.38
N ARG A 201 -0.95 18.31 -14.83
CA ARG A 201 -1.82 17.21 -15.32
C ARG A 201 -1.04 15.90 -15.49
N VAL A 202 -0.18 15.55 -14.51
CA VAL A 202 0.64 14.35 -14.59
C VAL A 202 -0.16 13.09 -14.28
N PRO A 203 0.20 11.90 -14.83
CA PRO A 203 -0.50 10.64 -14.60
C PRO A 203 -0.17 10.06 -13.21
N LEU A 204 -0.67 10.70 -12.17
CA LEU A 204 -0.47 10.35 -10.77
C LEU A 204 -1.78 9.83 -10.17
N ILE A 205 -1.72 8.69 -9.50
CA ILE A 205 -2.82 8.17 -8.67
C ILE A 205 -2.42 8.34 -7.20
N VAL A 206 -3.22 9.09 -6.45
CA VAL A 206 -3.06 9.22 -5.00
C VAL A 206 -4.19 8.49 -4.30
N VAL A 207 -3.84 7.48 -3.50
CA VAL A 207 -4.79 6.72 -2.69
C VAL A 207 -4.78 7.28 -1.27
N ILE A 208 -5.87 7.91 -0.85
CA ILE A 208 -6.06 8.37 0.52
C ILE A 208 -6.72 7.23 1.31
N GLN A 209 -5.95 6.60 2.20
CA GLN A 209 -6.47 5.64 3.16
C GLN A 209 -7.11 6.41 4.31
N ASN A 210 -8.43 6.63 4.22
CA ASN A 210 -9.20 7.22 5.30
C ASN A 210 -9.45 6.16 6.37
N ASN A 211 -8.39 5.87 7.14
CA ASN A 211 -8.40 4.83 8.16
C ASN A 211 -8.81 5.35 9.55
N GLN A 212 -9.43 6.52 9.61
CA GLN A 212 -10.10 7.18 10.74
C GLN A 212 -9.16 7.67 11.86
N VAL A 213 -7.85 7.40 11.77
CA VAL A 213 -6.93 7.68 12.87
C VAL A 213 -5.53 8.08 12.37
N ALA A 214 -5.01 9.17 12.90
CA ALA A 214 -3.66 9.67 12.63
C ALA A 214 -2.82 9.57 13.90
N LEU A 215 -1.94 8.57 14.01
CA LEU A 215 -1.20 8.23 15.22
C LEU A 215 -2.16 7.99 16.40
N GLY A 216 -2.22 8.87 17.39
CA GLY A 216 -3.14 8.85 18.53
C GLY A 216 -4.31 9.83 18.41
N THR A 217 -4.61 10.34 17.20
CA THR A 217 -5.62 11.38 16.96
C THR A 217 -6.72 10.85 16.03
N THR A 218 -7.99 11.10 16.37
CA THR A 218 -9.11 10.71 15.52
C THR A 218 -9.26 11.64 14.32
N LEU A 219 -9.97 11.18 13.29
CA LEU A 219 -10.30 12.00 12.12
C LEU A 219 -11.01 13.31 12.50
N GLU A 220 -11.94 13.26 13.46
CA GLU A 220 -12.66 14.43 13.97
C GLU A 220 -11.72 15.46 14.62
N GLN A 221 -10.69 15.01 15.34
CA GLN A 221 -9.75 15.90 16.03
C GLN A 221 -8.78 16.61 15.08
N HIS A 222 -8.35 15.95 13.99
CA HIS A 222 -7.37 16.54 13.07
C HIS A 222 -7.97 17.05 11.76
N GLY A 223 -9.21 16.71 11.45
CA GLY A 223 -9.86 16.99 10.18
C GLY A 223 -10.68 18.27 10.17
N ALA A 224 -10.22 19.32 9.50
CA ALA A 224 -11.06 20.51 9.23
C ALA A 224 -12.00 20.28 8.02
N ALA A 225 -11.69 19.33 7.15
CA ALA A 225 -12.50 18.89 6.02
C ALA A 225 -12.44 17.36 5.93
N ARG A 226 -13.46 16.75 5.36
CA ARG A 226 -13.45 15.30 5.13
C ARG A 226 -12.42 14.96 4.04
N PRO A 227 -11.75 13.78 4.09
CA PRO A 227 -10.78 13.39 3.07
C PRO A 227 -11.33 13.40 1.64
N GLU A 228 -12.60 13.04 1.46
CA GLU A 228 -13.27 13.03 0.17
C GLU A 228 -13.58 14.42 -0.40
N ASP A 229 -13.64 15.46 0.44
CA ASP A 229 -13.88 16.83 0.01
C ASP A 229 -12.58 17.55 -0.42
N MET A 230 -11.43 17.06 0.02
CA MET A 230 -10.14 17.73 -0.21
C MET A 230 -9.70 17.75 -1.67
N PRO A 231 -9.90 16.72 -2.50
CA PRO A 231 -9.48 16.72 -3.89
C PRO A 231 -10.10 17.84 -4.74
N ALA A 232 -11.29 18.31 -4.35
CA ALA A 232 -11.97 19.44 -5.03
C ALA A 232 -11.13 20.73 -5.00
N ALA A 233 -10.29 20.93 -3.96
CA ALA A 233 -9.39 22.08 -3.89
C ALA A 233 -8.32 22.10 -5.00
N TYR A 234 -8.09 20.95 -5.63
CA TYR A 234 -7.16 20.76 -6.74
C TYR A 234 -7.87 20.58 -8.09
N GLY A 235 -9.20 20.74 -8.12
CA GLY A 235 -10.01 20.52 -9.31
C GLY A 235 -10.18 19.05 -9.68
N ILE A 236 -10.08 18.14 -8.70
CA ILE A 236 -10.20 16.71 -8.91
C ILE A 236 -11.48 16.20 -8.24
N GLU A 237 -12.28 15.45 -9.00
CA GLU A 237 -13.39 14.67 -8.46
C GLU A 237 -12.86 13.32 -7.97
N PRO A 238 -12.97 12.99 -6.67
CA PRO A 238 -12.43 11.75 -6.13
C PRO A 238 -13.26 10.53 -6.52
N LEU A 239 -12.59 9.39 -6.58
CA LEU A 239 -13.21 8.07 -6.64
C LEU A 239 -13.31 7.54 -5.20
N THR A 240 -14.48 7.65 -4.57
CA THR A 240 -14.70 7.12 -3.22
C THR A 240 -15.02 5.63 -3.29
N CYS A 241 -14.47 4.83 -2.37
CA CYS A 241 -14.67 3.38 -2.34
C CYS A 241 -14.62 2.81 -0.93
N ASP A 242 -15.16 1.62 -0.79
CA ASP A 242 -15.03 0.79 0.41
C ASP A 242 -13.62 0.17 0.44
N GLY A 243 -12.77 0.67 1.33
CA GLY A 243 -11.39 0.21 1.50
C GLY A 243 -11.28 -1.21 2.07
N ASN A 244 -12.37 -1.82 2.51
CA ASN A 244 -12.42 -3.23 2.93
C ASN A 244 -12.95 -4.16 1.83
N ASN A 245 -13.34 -3.60 0.68
CA ASN A 245 -13.80 -4.33 -0.48
C ASN A 245 -12.72 -4.31 -1.58
N VAL A 246 -12.01 -5.43 -1.76
CA VAL A 246 -10.91 -5.51 -2.73
C VAL A 246 -11.35 -5.30 -4.18
N LEU A 247 -12.58 -5.66 -4.51
CA LEU A 247 -13.12 -5.47 -5.86
C LEU A 247 -13.50 -4.01 -6.12
N ASP A 248 -14.05 -3.30 -5.12
CA ASP A 248 -14.33 -1.86 -5.21
C ASP A 248 -13.02 -1.07 -5.34
N MET A 249 -12.01 -1.44 -4.56
CA MET A 249 -10.66 -0.86 -4.65
C MET A 249 -10.01 -1.11 -6.02
N TYR A 250 -10.11 -2.34 -6.54
CA TYR A 250 -9.63 -2.68 -7.88
C TYR A 250 -10.30 -1.83 -8.96
N ALA A 251 -11.62 -1.76 -8.94
CA ALA A 251 -12.37 -1.02 -9.94
C ALA A 251 -12.10 0.49 -9.87
N ALA A 252 -12.05 1.07 -8.68
CA ALA A 252 -11.73 2.49 -8.50
C ALA A 252 -10.31 2.82 -8.98
N ALA A 253 -9.33 1.97 -8.68
CA ALA A 253 -7.95 2.15 -9.13
C ALA A 253 -7.80 1.96 -10.65
N ALA A 254 -8.55 1.04 -11.25
CA ALA A 254 -8.57 0.84 -12.71
C ALA A 254 -9.14 2.08 -13.43
N LEU A 255 -10.25 2.64 -12.95
CA LEU A 255 -10.82 3.89 -13.46
C LEU A 255 -9.86 5.07 -13.28
N ALA A 256 -9.19 5.15 -12.12
CA ALA A 256 -8.17 6.17 -11.89
C ALA A 256 -7.01 6.06 -12.89
N ARG A 257 -6.55 4.83 -13.15
CA ARG A 257 -5.50 4.57 -14.12
C ARG A 257 -5.90 4.96 -15.54
N GLU A 258 -7.10 4.59 -15.96
CA GLU A 258 -7.66 4.94 -17.27
C GLU A 258 -7.69 6.46 -17.47
N ARG A 259 -8.27 7.22 -16.53
CA ARG A 259 -8.29 8.70 -16.56
C ARG A 259 -6.88 9.30 -16.67
N CYS A 260 -5.92 8.76 -15.92
CA CYS A 260 -4.53 9.22 -15.98
C CYS A 260 -3.89 8.97 -17.35
N ILE A 261 -4.11 7.79 -17.95
CA ILE A 261 -3.59 7.45 -19.29
C ILE A 261 -4.25 8.28 -20.39
N GLU A 262 -5.53 8.61 -20.26
CA GLU A 262 -6.26 9.49 -21.18
C GLU A 262 -5.85 10.95 -21.05
N GLY A 263 -4.98 11.28 -20.09
CA GLY A 263 -4.43 12.63 -19.92
C GLY A 263 -5.35 13.58 -19.17
N GLU A 264 -6.31 13.08 -18.40
CA GLU A 264 -7.19 13.90 -17.57
C GLU A 264 -6.44 14.54 -16.39
N GLY A 265 -5.22 14.08 -16.09
CA GLY A 265 -4.37 14.54 -15.01
C GLY A 265 -4.37 13.59 -13.83
N PRO A 266 -4.01 14.04 -12.62
CA PRO A 266 -3.97 13.16 -11.46
C PRO A 266 -5.37 12.74 -11.04
N ALA A 267 -5.47 11.50 -10.54
CA ALA A 267 -6.68 10.93 -9.95
C ALA A 267 -6.48 10.71 -8.45
N VAL A 268 -7.54 10.89 -7.68
CA VAL A 268 -7.55 10.62 -6.24
C VAL A 268 -8.58 9.54 -5.93
N VAL A 269 -8.13 8.48 -5.28
CA VAL A 269 -8.98 7.41 -4.74
C VAL A 269 -9.07 7.60 -3.23
N VAL A 270 -10.27 7.73 -2.69
CA VAL A 270 -10.50 7.84 -1.24
C VAL A 270 -11.10 6.54 -0.74
N ALA A 271 -10.33 5.80 0.02
CA ALA A 271 -10.69 4.49 0.56
C ALA A 271 -11.15 4.63 2.01
N GLU A 272 -12.42 4.39 2.27
CA GLU A 272 -12.98 4.31 3.61
C GLU A 272 -12.60 2.97 4.25
N THR A 273 -11.82 3.01 5.33
CA THR A 273 -11.31 1.83 6.01
C THR A 273 -11.00 2.13 7.48
N PHE A 274 -10.36 1.19 8.17
CA PHE A 274 -9.92 1.41 9.54
C PHE A 274 -8.63 0.67 9.85
N ARG A 275 -7.74 1.35 10.56
CA ARG A 275 -6.52 0.73 11.09
C ARG A 275 -6.84 -0.10 12.33
N MET A 276 -6.93 -1.43 12.18
CA MET A 276 -7.29 -2.36 13.27
C MET A 276 -6.22 -2.52 14.35
N GLY A 277 -4.99 -2.08 14.09
CA GLY A 277 -3.87 -2.09 15.03
C GLY A 277 -3.48 -0.70 15.53
N GLY A 278 -2.36 -0.62 16.25
CA GLY A 278 -1.69 0.63 16.56
C GLY A 278 -1.12 1.33 15.33
N HIS A 279 -0.54 2.51 15.50
CA HIS A 279 0.26 3.12 14.44
C HIS A 279 1.46 2.23 14.09
N ALA A 280 2.07 1.65 15.11
CA ALA A 280 3.00 0.53 15.03
C ALA A 280 2.66 -0.50 16.11
N THR A 281 3.38 -1.61 16.17
CA THR A 281 3.09 -2.70 17.13
C THR A 281 3.30 -2.32 18.59
N HIS A 282 4.08 -1.28 18.88
CA HIS A 282 4.37 -0.86 20.25
C HIS A 282 3.25 -0.03 20.91
N ASP A 283 2.38 0.62 20.11
CA ASP A 283 1.28 1.46 20.59
C ASP A 283 -0.11 0.83 20.39
N GLU A 284 -0.19 -0.48 20.09
CA GLU A 284 -1.48 -1.18 19.92
C GLU A 284 -2.40 -1.08 21.13
N ARG A 285 -1.83 -1.16 22.35
CA ARG A 285 -2.62 -1.04 23.58
C ARG A 285 -3.12 0.39 23.75
N GLU A 286 -2.26 1.38 23.56
CA GLU A 286 -2.62 2.79 23.65
C GLU A 286 -3.72 3.15 22.65
N ALA A 287 -3.65 2.64 21.41
CA ALA A 287 -4.69 2.83 20.41
C ALA A 287 -6.05 2.26 20.88
N ARG A 288 -6.03 1.09 21.52
CA ARG A 288 -7.24 0.47 22.09
C ARG A 288 -7.84 1.26 23.27
N ASP A 289 -6.98 1.88 24.05
CA ASP A 289 -7.40 2.69 25.21
C ASP A 289 -7.85 4.11 24.78
N THR A 290 -7.40 4.59 23.62
CA THR A 290 -7.65 5.95 23.12
C THR A 290 -8.86 6.05 22.20
N PHE A 291 -9.02 5.08 21.29
CA PHE A 291 -10.10 5.14 20.30
C PHE A 291 -11.38 4.44 20.79
N PRO A 292 -12.55 4.93 20.35
CA PRO A 292 -13.84 4.31 20.73
C PRO A 292 -13.90 2.83 20.36
N ALA A 293 -14.29 1.98 21.31
CA ALA A 293 -14.38 0.54 21.11
C ALA A 293 -15.34 0.15 19.96
N GLU A 294 -16.35 0.97 19.73
CA GLU A 294 -17.36 0.81 18.68
C GLU A 294 -16.73 0.84 17.28
N LEU A 295 -15.65 1.61 17.08
CA LEU A 295 -14.92 1.62 15.82
C LEU A 295 -14.29 0.25 15.53
N PHE A 296 -13.62 -0.33 16.52
CA PHE A 296 -13.03 -1.67 16.38
C PHE A 296 -14.09 -2.73 16.13
N VAL A 297 -15.24 -2.66 16.81
CA VAL A 297 -16.35 -3.60 16.59
C VAL A 297 -16.95 -3.42 15.20
N HIS A 298 -17.20 -2.17 14.77
CA HIS A 298 -17.76 -1.88 13.45
C HIS A 298 -16.87 -2.40 12.33
N TRP A 299 -15.58 -2.01 12.34
CA TRP A 299 -14.62 -2.38 11.31
C TRP A 299 -14.12 -3.82 11.45
N GLY A 300 -14.13 -4.37 12.66
CA GLY A 300 -13.76 -5.77 12.90
C GLY A 300 -14.69 -6.77 12.22
N ARG A 301 -15.97 -6.43 12.03
CA ARG A 301 -16.93 -7.21 11.25
C ARG A 301 -16.66 -7.16 9.75
N ARG A 302 -15.91 -6.16 9.29
CA ARG A 302 -15.58 -5.87 7.88
C ARG A 302 -14.18 -6.34 7.51
N ASP A 303 -13.72 -7.46 8.06
CA ASP A 303 -12.41 -8.02 7.69
C ASP A 303 -12.29 -8.19 6.18
N PRO A 304 -11.35 -7.48 5.50
CA PRO A 304 -11.26 -7.49 4.04
C PRO A 304 -10.95 -8.87 3.46
N VAL A 305 -10.17 -9.70 4.19
CA VAL A 305 -9.86 -11.07 3.75
C VAL A 305 -11.09 -11.96 3.90
N GLY A 306 -11.76 -11.90 5.06
CA GLY A 306 -12.92 -12.72 5.34
C GLY A 306 -14.13 -12.39 4.47
N LEU A 307 -14.41 -11.09 4.23
CA LEU A 307 -15.51 -10.70 3.35
C LEU A 307 -15.29 -11.15 1.90
N PHE A 308 -14.07 -11.04 1.40
CA PHE A 308 -13.78 -11.51 0.05
C PHE A 308 -13.84 -13.03 -0.05
N GLU A 309 -13.34 -13.75 0.96
CA GLU A 309 -13.49 -15.22 1.06
C GLU A 309 -14.96 -15.63 1.00
N ALA A 310 -15.81 -15.00 1.81
CA ALA A 310 -17.25 -15.28 1.82
C ALA A 310 -17.91 -14.97 0.46
N TRP A 311 -17.55 -13.86 -0.15
CA TRP A 311 -18.02 -13.48 -1.48
C TRP A 311 -17.60 -14.51 -2.55
N LEU A 312 -16.34 -14.99 -2.53
CA LEU A 312 -15.84 -16.01 -3.47
C LEU A 312 -16.61 -17.34 -3.34
N VAL A 313 -16.93 -17.75 -2.12
CA VAL A 313 -17.75 -18.94 -1.88
C VAL A 313 -19.15 -18.76 -2.45
N ASP A 314 -19.77 -17.60 -2.27
CA ASP A 314 -21.08 -17.25 -2.83
C ASP A 314 -21.06 -17.19 -4.37
N GLU A 315 -19.93 -16.87 -5.00
CA GLU A 315 -19.71 -16.90 -6.46
C GLU A 315 -19.38 -18.32 -6.97
N GLY A 316 -19.38 -19.32 -6.09
CA GLY A 316 -19.18 -20.71 -6.46
C GLY A 316 -17.71 -21.15 -6.55
N ILE A 317 -16.77 -20.38 -6.05
CA ILE A 317 -15.38 -20.84 -5.94
C ILE A 317 -15.30 -21.90 -4.84
N PRO A 318 -14.79 -23.12 -5.13
CA PRO A 318 -14.72 -24.18 -4.14
C PRO A 318 -13.87 -23.81 -2.93
N ALA A 319 -14.34 -24.12 -1.72
CA ALA A 319 -13.61 -23.88 -0.47
C ALA A 319 -12.22 -24.56 -0.45
N GLU A 320 -12.10 -25.70 -1.12
CA GLU A 320 -10.82 -26.42 -1.28
C GLU A 320 -9.79 -25.59 -2.06
N SER A 321 -10.22 -24.83 -3.08
CA SER A 321 -9.36 -23.94 -3.83
C SER A 321 -8.83 -22.81 -2.95
N LEU A 322 -9.69 -22.24 -2.08
CA LEU A 322 -9.30 -21.20 -1.13
C LEU A 322 -8.31 -21.75 -0.10
N SER A 323 -8.59 -22.90 0.48
CA SER A 323 -7.68 -23.58 1.42
C SER A 323 -6.32 -23.91 0.78
N GLY A 324 -6.31 -24.29 -0.50
CA GLY A 324 -5.08 -24.52 -1.25
C GLY A 324 -4.24 -23.24 -1.41
N VAL A 325 -4.89 -22.13 -1.71
CA VAL A 325 -4.26 -20.79 -1.79
C VAL A 325 -3.66 -20.41 -0.43
N GLU A 326 -4.41 -20.57 0.65
CA GLU A 326 -3.97 -20.24 2.02
C GLU A 326 -2.75 -21.07 2.44
N ALA A 327 -2.79 -22.37 2.23
CA ALA A 327 -1.67 -23.25 2.57
C ALA A 327 -0.40 -22.91 1.77
N SER A 328 -0.57 -22.50 0.51
CA SER A 328 0.56 -22.05 -0.32
C SER A 328 1.12 -20.72 0.16
N ALA A 329 0.25 -19.77 0.49
CA ALA A 329 0.64 -18.45 0.99
C ALA A 329 1.35 -18.55 2.36
N ASP A 330 0.82 -19.35 3.30
CA ASP A 330 1.44 -19.58 4.61
C ASP A 330 2.83 -20.17 4.48
N ARG A 331 2.99 -21.19 3.63
CA ARG A 331 4.29 -21.80 3.35
C ARG A 331 5.27 -20.78 2.78
N ALA A 332 4.88 -20.01 1.77
CA ALA A 332 5.72 -19.01 1.13
C ALA A 332 6.20 -17.93 2.12
N VAL A 333 5.29 -17.44 2.97
CA VAL A 333 5.61 -16.41 3.98
C VAL A 333 6.53 -16.98 5.07
N ARG A 334 6.27 -18.20 5.57
CA ARG A 334 7.15 -18.85 6.57
C ARG A 334 8.53 -19.08 6.03
N GLU A 335 8.67 -19.65 4.83
CA GLU A 335 9.97 -19.86 4.20
C GLU A 335 10.73 -18.55 3.97
N ALA A 336 10.04 -17.47 3.59
CA ALA A 336 10.65 -16.16 3.44
C ALA A 336 11.15 -15.60 4.77
N ALA A 337 10.35 -15.74 5.84
CA ALA A 337 10.75 -15.34 7.19
C ALA A 337 11.94 -16.15 7.72
N ASP A 338 11.96 -17.47 7.49
CA ASP A 338 13.05 -18.34 7.93
C ASP A 338 14.36 -18.03 7.19
N ARG A 339 14.29 -17.82 5.86
CA ARG A 339 15.46 -17.36 5.08
C ARG A 339 15.97 -16.01 5.56
N ALA A 340 15.08 -15.05 5.79
CA ALA A 340 15.46 -13.75 6.34
C ALA A 340 16.13 -13.90 7.71
N LEU A 341 15.59 -14.72 8.60
CA LEU A 341 16.13 -14.95 9.93
C LEU A 341 17.54 -15.55 9.88
N SER A 342 17.86 -16.36 8.88
CA SER A 342 19.20 -16.92 8.68
C SER A 342 20.27 -15.85 8.38
N SER A 343 19.87 -14.64 8.00
CA SER A 343 20.76 -13.50 7.77
C SER A 343 21.12 -12.74 9.05
N ARG A 344 20.48 -13.06 10.19
CA ARG A 344 20.58 -12.31 11.45
C ARG A 344 22.00 -12.12 11.95
N ASP A 345 22.87 -13.11 11.73
CA ASP A 345 24.26 -13.08 12.18
C ASP A 345 25.22 -12.42 11.18
N ARG A 346 24.69 -11.73 10.18
CA ARG A 346 25.45 -10.99 9.18
C ARG A 346 25.19 -9.48 9.29
N PRO A 347 25.78 -8.80 10.30
CA PRO A 347 25.64 -7.36 10.42
C PRO A 347 26.31 -6.67 9.23
N PRO A 348 25.85 -5.47 8.84
CA PRO A 348 26.52 -4.67 7.84
C PRO A 348 27.92 -4.28 8.32
N GLU A 349 28.86 -4.14 7.37
CA GLU A 349 30.17 -3.57 7.67
C GLU A 349 30.00 -2.11 8.14
N PRO A 350 30.47 -1.74 9.32
CA PRO A 350 30.16 -0.43 9.93
C PRO A 350 30.57 0.76 9.04
N ASP A 351 31.77 0.74 8.48
CA ASP A 351 32.28 1.85 7.65
C ASP A 351 31.47 1.95 6.35
N TRP A 352 31.11 0.84 5.74
CA TRP A 352 30.24 0.83 4.58
C TRP A 352 28.84 1.38 4.93
N ALA A 353 28.25 0.91 6.02
CA ALA A 353 26.91 1.32 6.42
C ALA A 353 26.84 2.84 6.75
N LEU A 354 27.90 3.42 7.29
CA LEU A 354 27.96 4.82 7.68
C LEU A 354 28.36 5.75 6.52
N TYR A 355 29.30 5.33 5.69
CA TYR A 355 30.01 6.25 4.79
C TYR A 355 29.84 5.95 3.30
N GLU A 356 29.30 4.77 2.91
CA GLU A 356 29.07 4.49 1.50
C GLU A 356 28.11 5.52 0.87
N GLY A 357 28.52 6.11 -0.23
CA GLY A 357 27.81 7.22 -0.87
C GLY A 357 28.17 8.61 -0.36
N PHE A 358 28.94 8.70 0.73
CA PHE A 358 29.47 9.97 1.27
C PHE A 358 30.98 10.10 1.12
N SER A 359 31.68 9.07 0.60
CA SER A 359 33.13 9.11 0.43
C SER A 359 33.54 10.15 -0.61
N GLU A 360 34.68 10.80 -0.33
CA GLU A 360 35.30 11.80 -1.20
C GLU A 360 35.40 11.31 -2.66
N GLY A 361 34.72 11.97 -3.55
CA GLY A 361 34.81 11.79 -5.00
C GLY A 361 33.75 10.91 -5.67
N GLY A 362 32.99 10.06 -4.96
CA GLY A 362 32.03 9.14 -5.61
C GLY A 362 30.73 9.79 -6.07
N ALA A 363 30.00 10.39 -5.16
CA ALA A 363 28.69 10.99 -5.45
C ALA A 363 28.81 12.34 -6.17
N LEU A 364 29.80 13.18 -5.79
CA LEU A 364 30.04 14.48 -6.42
C LEU A 364 30.56 14.31 -7.86
N HIS A 365 31.48 13.41 -8.12
CA HIS A 365 31.96 13.15 -9.49
C HIS A 365 30.86 12.59 -10.41
N GLY A 366 29.95 11.81 -9.88
CA GLY A 366 28.77 11.34 -10.64
C GLY A 366 27.80 12.48 -10.95
N LEU A 367 27.61 13.41 -10.03
CA LEU A 367 26.79 14.60 -10.19
C LEU A 367 27.45 15.61 -11.13
N GLU A 368 28.72 15.87 -10.98
CA GLU A 368 29.51 16.76 -11.85
C GLU A 368 29.54 16.27 -13.29
N ARG A 369 29.68 14.96 -13.53
CA ARG A 369 29.58 14.38 -14.88
C ARG A 369 28.18 14.53 -15.48
N ARG A 370 27.12 14.41 -14.68
CA ARG A 370 25.74 14.59 -15.14
C ARG A 370 25.40 16.05 -15.39
N LEU A 371 25.95 16.95 -14.61
CA LEU A 371 25.79 18.39 -14.79
C LEU A 371 26.65 18.94 -15.93
N ALA A 372 27.82 18.32 -16.18
CA ALA A 372 28.72 18.68 -17.29
C ALA A 372 28.25 18.11 -18.65
N ALA A 373 27.39 17.09 -18.67
CA ALA A 373 26.77 16.62 -19.91
C ALA A 373 25.47 17.42 -20.11
N PRO A 374 25.40 18.33 -21.11
CA PRO A 374 24.14 19.00 -21.43
C PRO A 374 23.15 17.92 -21.89
N GLY A 375 22.22 17.57 -21.01
CA GLY A 375 21.04 16.84 -21.43
C GLY A 375 20.26 17.65 -22.46
N PRO A 376 19.48 17.00 -23.34
CA PRO A 376 18.60 17.76 -24.23
C PRO A 376 17.74 18.70 -23.36
N PRO A 377 17.53 19.95 -23.81
CA PRO A 377 16.73 20.91 -23.06
C PRO A 377 15.36 20.29 -22.79
N ILE A 378 14.90 20.40 -21.55
CA ILE A 378 13.52 20.02 -21.19
C ILE A 378 12.63 21.02 -21.91
N ILE A 379 12.19 20.68 -23.11
CA ILE A 379 11.21 21.48 -23.85
C ILE A 379 9.85 21.11 -23.25
N LEU A 380 9.36 21.93 -22.32
CA LEU A 380 7.94 21.94 -21.99
C LEU A 380 7.22 22.34 -23.27
N ALA A 381 6.62 21.38 -23.96
CA ALA A 381 5.80 21.69 -25.13
C ALA A 381 4.71 22.68 -24.72
N PRO A 382 4.52 23.78 -25.42
CA PRO A 382 3.37 24.66 -25.21
C PRO A 382 2.11 23.81 -25.45
N ARG A 383 1.15 23.88 -24.54
CA ARG A 383 -0.17 23.27 -24.65
C ARG A 383 -1.04 24.11 -25.57
#